data_4dc861ed895f5d7ad80e71efad3d289c
#
_entry.id   4dc861ed895f5d7ad80e71efad3d289c
#
_cell.length_a   1.000
_cell.length_b   1.000
_cell.length_c   1.000
_cell.angle_alpha   90.00
_cell.angle_beta   90.00
_cell.angle_gamma   90.00
#
_symmetry.space_group_name_H-M   'P 1'
#
loop_
_entity.id
_entity.type
_entity.pdbx_description
1 polymer ?
#
loop_
_entity_poly.entity_id
_entity_poly.type
_entity_poly.pdbx_seq_one_letter_code
_entity_poly.pdbx_strand_id
1 'polypeptide(L)'
;SSEVRLGKIAENMAPFFTCWPYDPNTFRFLGNPVDGIQFNEDEIIFVEIKTGKARLSDSQKWIKKLVQEKKVSFVSFKVGENGVTLEKEE
;
A
#
# COMPACT_ATOMS: atom_id res chain seq x y z
N SER A 1 12.90 -2.25 22.56
CA SER A 1 14.19 -1.69 22.11
C SER A 1 13.99 -0.41 21.29
N SER A 2 15.02 0.36 21.11
CA SER A 2 14.97 1.58 20.29
C SER A 2 14.64 1.27 18.82
N GLU A 3 15.09 0.14 18.30
CA GLU A 3 14.77 -0.29 16.94
C GLU A 3 13.29 -0.58 16.76
N VAL A 4 12.65 -1.21 17.75
CA VAL A 4 11.21 -1.48 17.73
C VAL A 4 10.42 -0.17 17.76
N ARG A 5 10.84 0.78 18.59
CA ARG A 5 10.20 2.11 18.66
C ARG A 5 10.34 2.87 17.34
N LEU A 6 11.55 2.86 16.76
CA LEU A 6 11.78 3.50 15.47
C LEU A 6 10.92 2.90 14.39
N GLY A 7 10.79 1.57 14.36
CA GLY A 7 9.92 0.88 13.40
C GLY A 7 8.48 1.33 13.52
N LYS A 8 7.95 1.40 14.74
CA LYS A 8 6.59 1.86 14.99
C LYS A 8 6.36 3.31 14.56
N ILE A 9 7.31 4.20 14.88
CA ILE A 9 7.25 5.60 14.47
C ILE A 9 7.27 5.69 12.94
N ALA A 10 8.20 4.99 12.28
CA ALA A 10 8.31 5.01 10.84
C ALA A 10 7.03 4.53 10.16
N GLU A 11 6.45 3.41 10.61
CA GLU A 11 5.22 2.86 10.06
C GLU A 11 4.06 3.86 10.07
N ASN A 12 3.99 4.69 11.12
CA ASN A 12 2.89 5.63 11.30
C ASN A 12 3.17 7.02 10.76
N MET A 13 4.43 7.40 10.59
CA MET A 13 4.84 8.79 10.34
C MET A 13 5.63 9.00 9.06
N ALA A 14 6.14 7.94 8.42
CA ALA A 14 7.04 8.10 7.27
C ALA A 14 6.53 9.03 6.17
N PRO A 15 5.23 8.98 5.77
CA PRO A 15 4.73 9.89 4.74
C PRO A 15 4.78 11.37 5.13
N PHE A 16 4.94 11.67 6.42
CA PHE A 16 5.02 13.04 6.93
C PHE A 16 6.44 13.51 7.17
N PHE A 17 7.45 12.67 6.90
CA PHE A 17 8.85 13.09 6.97
C PHE A 17 9.16 14.00 5.80
N THR A 18 10.02 15.00 6.02
CA THR A 18 10.41 15.96 4.98
C THR A 18 11.08 15.30 3.77
N CYS A 19 11.70 14.14 3.96
CA CYS A 19 12.34 13.38 2.89
C CYS A 19 11.38 12.47 2.11
N TRP A 20 10.08 12.40 2.49
CA TRP A 20 9.10 11.63 1.74
C TRP A 20 8.96 12.24 0.34
N PRO A 21 9.21 11.45 -0.73
CA PRO A 21 9.29 12.03 -2.08
C PRO A 21 7.91 12.23 -2.74
N TYR A 22 6.84 11.93 -2.03
CA TYR A 22 5.48 11.98 -2.57
C TYR A 22 4.61 12.91 -1.75
N ASP A 23 3.36 13.12 -2.19
CA ASP A 23 2.39 13.93 -1.47
C ASP A 23 1.80 13.11 -0.30
N PRO A 24 2.04 13.51 0.96
CA PRO A 24 1.47 12.79 2.10
C PRO A 24 -0.05 12.84 2.15
N ASN A 25 -0.69 13.82 1.52
CA ASN A 25 -2.14 13.95 1.52
C ASN A 25 -2.84 12.88 0.70
N THR A 26 -2.13 12.28 -0.25
CA THR A 26 -2.68 11.22 -1.10
C THR A 26 -2.10 9.84 -0.79
N PHE A 27 -1.48 9.70 0.37
CA PHE A 27 -1.10 8.41 0.93
C PHE A 27 -2.24 7.86 1.78
N ARG A 28 -2.50 6.54 1.69
CA ARG A 28 -3.51 5.87 2.50
C ARG A 28 -2.89 4.68 3.22
N PHE A 29 -3.06 4.63 4.55
CA PHE A 29 -2.58 3.54 5.38
C PHE A 29 -3.48 2.32 5.25
N LEU A 30 -2.88 1.14 5.04
CA LEU A 30 -3.59 -0.14 5.03
C LEU A 30 -3.31 -0.96 6.30
N GLY A 31 -2.04 -1.05 6.69
CA GLY A 31 -1.61 -1.86 7.81
C GLY A 31 -1.20 -3.29 7.44
N ASN A 32 -1.95 -3.96 6.57
CA ASN A 32 -1.66 -5.31 6.09
C ASN A 32 -2.14 -5.46 4.65
N PRO A 33 -1.47 -6.26 3.82
CA PRO A 33 -0.16 -6.92 4.01
C PRO A 33 1.02 -5.95 3.90
N VAL A 34 0.79 -4.75 3.38
CA VAL A 34 1.76 -3.66 3.30
C VAL A 34 1.24 -2.46 4.09
N ASP A 35 2.12 -1.51 4.39
CA ASP A 35 1.76 -0.36 5.21
C ASP A 35 0.73 0.54 4.55
N GLY A 36 0.83 0.77 3.25
CA GLY A 36 -0.15 1.62 2.59
C GLY A 36 0.01 1.71 1.08
N ILE A 37 -0.75 2.65 0.51
CA ILE A 37 -0.78 2.91 -0.93
C ILE A 37 -0.62 4.42 -1.12
N GLN A 38 0.33 4.80 -1.98
CA GLN A 38 0.52 6.17 -2.41
C GLN A 38 -0.19 6.37 -3.76
N PHE A 39 -1.15 7.28 -3.78
CA PHE A 39 -1.87 7.63 -5.00
C PHE A 39 -1.26 8.90 -5.58
N ASN A 40 -0.49 8.74 -6.64
CA ASN A 40 0.06 9.86 -7.40
C ASN A 40 -0.78 10.09 -8.66
N GLU A 41 -0.55 11.22 -9.32
CA GLU A 41 -1.29 11.58 -10.53
C GLU A 41 -1.13 10.53 -11.64
N ASP A 42 0.09 9.99 -11.78
CA ASP A 42 0.44 9.09 -12.88
C ASP A 42 0.84 7.67 -12.43
N GLU A 43 0.71 7.38 -11.12
CA GLU A 43 1.19 6.11 -10.60
C GLU A 43 0.52 5.77 -9.27
N ILE A 44 0.26 4.50 -9.06
CA ILE A 44 -0.18 3.97 -7.76
C ILE A 44 0.95 3.09 -7.23
N ILE A 45 1.41 3.41 -6.01
CA ILE A 45 2.56 2.73 -5.41
C ILE A 45 2.13 2.00 -4.15
N PHE A 46 2.38 0.69 -4.11
CA PHE A 46 2.24 -0.09 -2.88
C PHE A 46 3.50 0.14 -2.05
N VAL A 47 3.33 0.55 -0.81
CA VAL A 47 4.43 1.00 0.04
C VAL A 47 4.54 0.11 1.28
N GLU A 48 5.73 -0.42 1.51
CA GLU A 48 6.10 -1.08 2.75
C GLU A 48 7.25 -0.31 3.38
N ILE A 49 7.09 0.08 4.64
CA ILE A 49 8.06 0.89 5.37
C ILE A 49 8.90 -0.05 6.25
N LYS A 50 10.21 0.01 6.08
CA LYS A 50 11.15 -0.81 6.84
C LYS A 50 12.19 0.06 7.52
N THR A 51 12.66 -0.38 8.68
CA THR A 51 13.74 0.27 9.42
C THR A 51 14.85 -0.72 9.70
N GLY A 52 16.09 -0.21 9.84
CA GLY A 52 17.25 -1.01 10.16
C GLY A 52 17.49 -2.12 9.15
N LYS A 53 17.64 -3.34 9.65
CA LYS A 53 17.91 -4.53 8.83
C LYS A 53 16.66 -5.34 8.53
N ALA A 54 15.47 -4.81 8.84
CA ALA A 54 14.23 -5.50 8.59
C ALA A 54 14.02 -5.75 7.09
N ARG A 55 13.50 -6.92 6.75
CA ARG A 55 13.27 -7.35 5.37
C ARG A 55 11.80 -7.59 5.13
N LEU A 56 11.41 -7.64 3.86
CA LEU A 56 10.04 -7.97 3.49
C LEU A 56 9.68 -9.37 4.00
N SER A 57 8.47 -9.52 4.53
CA SER A 57 7.89 -10.82 4.88
C SER A 57 7.54 -11.59 3.59
N ASP A 58 7.20 -12.86 3.75
CA ASP A 58 6.80 -13.70 2.60
C ASP A 58 5.53 -13.15 1.93
N SER A 59 4.56 -12.70 2.71
CA SER A 59 3.34 -12.09 2.15
C SER A 59 3.62 -10.79 1.42
N GLN A 60 4.55 -9.98 1.91
CA GLN A 60 4.95 -8.74 1.25
C GLN A 60 5.74 -9.00 -0.03
N LYS A 61 6.60 -10.01 -0.04
CA LYS A 61 7.30 -10.44 -1.27
C LYS A 61 6.32 -10.92 -2.34
N TRP A 62 5.28 -11.62 -1.91
CA TRP A 62 4.25 -12.10 -2.81
C TRP A 62 3.47 -10.93 -3.44
N ILE A 63 3.07 -9.96 -2.64
CA ILE A 63 2.42 -8.73 -3.14
C ILE A 63 3.34 -7.99 -4.12
N LYS A 64 4.62 -7.83 -3.74
CA LYS A 64 5.61 -7.21 -4.63
C LYS A 64 5.66 -7.90 -5.99
N LYS A 65 5.70 -9.22 -5.99
CA LYS A 65 5.72 -10.02 -7.22
C LYS A 65 4.49 -9.77 -8.08
N LEU A 66 3.29 -9.79 -7.50
CA LEU A 66 2.05 -9.55 -8.23
C LEU A 66 2.03 -8.15 -8.85
N VAL A 67 2.48 -7.15 -8.09
CA VAL A 67 2.55 -5.76 -8.59
C VAL A 67 3.55 -5.67 -9.76
N GLN A 68 4.73 -6.26 -9.61
CA GLN A 68 5.75 -6.25 -10.66
C GLN A 68 5.31 -6.98 -11.92
N GLU A 69 4.50 -8.02 -11.78
CA GLU A 69 3.93 -8.79 -12.91
C GLU A 69 2.65 -8.16 -13.46
N LYS A 70 2.29 -6.97 -12.98
CA LYS A 70 1.10 -6.22 -13.42
C LYS A 70 -0.21 -7.00 -13.19
N LYS A 71 -0.24 -7.83 -12.16
CA LYS A 71 -1.43 -8.60 -11.77
C LYS A 71 -2.26 -7.83 -10.75
N VAL A 72 -2.65 -6.63 -11.14
CA VAL A 72 -3.48 -5.71 -10.37
C VAL A 72 -4.64 -5.31 -11.26
N SER A 73 -5.87 -5.33 -10.75
CA SER A 73 -7.05 -5.01 -11.53
C SER A 73 -7.99 -4.08 -10.78
N PHE A 74 -8.86 -3.44 -11.53
CA PHE A 74 -9.93 -2.59 -11.00
C PHE A 74 -11.26 -3.30 -11.24
N VAL A 75 -12.09 -3.37 -10.21
CA VAL A 75 -13.39 -4.04 -10.28
C VAL A 75 -14.47 -3.11 -9.72
N SER A 76 -15.57 -2.99 -10.43
CA SER A 76 -16.77 -2.33 -9.93
C SER A 76 -17.75 -3.36 -9.40
N PHE A 77 -18.22 -3.14 -8.19
CA PHE A 77 -19.19 -4.00 -7.53
C PHE A 77 -20.50 -3.21 -7.37
N LYS A 78 -21.45 -3.47 -8.26
CA LYS A 78 -22.72 -2.75 -8.25
C LYS A 78 -23.78 -3.51 -7.46
N VAL A 79 -24.42 -2.81 -6.52
CA VAL A 79 -25.53 -3.35 -5.75
C VAL A 79 -26.80 -2.59 -6.15
N GLY A 80 -27.81 -3.34 -6.59
CA GLY A 80 -29.10 -2.78 -7.00
C GLY A 80 -30.26 -3.56 -6.37
N GLU A 81 -31.49 -3.14 -6.68
CA GLU A 81 -32.68 -3.78 -6.15
C GLU A 81 -32.80 -5.25 -6.55
N ASN A 82 -32.30 -5.60 -7.73
CA ASN A 82 -32.43 -6.94 -8.31
C ASN A 82 -31.16 -7.79 -8.16
N GLY A 83 -30.25 -7.40 -7.28
CA GLY A 83 -29.06 -8.18 -7.00
C GLY A 83 -27.75 -7.44 -7.17
N VAL A 84 -26.68 -8.21 -7.33
CA VAL A 84 -25.31 -7.72 -7.35
C VAL A 84 -24.67 -8.09 -8.68
N THR A 85 -23.97 -7.13 -9.28
CA THR A 85 -23.19 -7.35 -10.50
C THR A 85 -21.73 -6.98 -10.25
N LEU A 86 -20.83 -7.87 -10.63
CA LEU A 86 -19.38 -7.63 -10.56
C LEU A 86 -18.85 -7.40 -11.97
N GLU A 87 -18.21 -6.25 -12.19
CA GLU A 87 -17.61 -5.90 -13.48
C GLU A 87 -16.13 -5.61 -13.32
N LYS A 88 -15.31 -6.32 -14.07
CA LYS A 88 -13.88 -6.02 -14.11
C LYS A 88 -13.67 -4.88 -15.10
N GLU A 89 -13.19 -3.75 -14.59
CA GLU A 89 -12.91 -2.56 -15.40
C GLU A 89 -11.54 -2.72 -16.07
N GLU A 90 -11.49 -2.63 -17.38
CA GLU A 90 -10.26 -2.75 -18.16
C GLU A 90 -9.78 -1.43 -18.74
#